data_745489a25f596df5764c2439ed809247
#
_entry.id   745489a25f596df5764c2439ed809247
#
_cell.length_a   1.000
_cell.length_b   1.000
_cell.length_c   1.000
_cell.angle_alpha   90.00
_cell.angle_beta   90.00
_cell.angle_gamma   90.00
#
_symmetry.space_group_name_H-M   'P 1'
#
loop_
_entity.id
_entity.type
_entity.pdbx_description
1 polymer ?
#
loop_
_entity_poly.entity_id
_entity_poly.type
_entity_poly.pdbx_seq_one_letter_code
_entity_poly.pdbx_strand_id
1 'polypeptide(L)'
;MPLLWLRFALACYFVGLIYAFFALSRTSDLFSRIALHAASLGMVFHFVSLVELFLSDHVVWASVHNGESLLAFFSMTFFMIIYAIYHTTSPGVVVFPIVFFLTFVAALDEQPVLQTSFVQHKGWLIAHIILIFTGYAALVLSFGASLLYLIQERRLKAKKPSSLISFLPALEVIDQIGYRSLLLGFPFMT
;
A
#
# COMPACT_ATOMS: atom_id res chain seq x y z
N MET A 1 4.93 2.80 -22.49
CA MET A 1 5.90 1.97 -21.73
C MET A 1 5.57 1.86 -20.22
N PRO A 2 4.30 1.70 -19.83
CA PRO A 2 3.88 1.74 -18.42
C PRO A 2 4.53 0.64 -17.55
N LEU A 3 4.75 -0.55 -18.09
CA LEU A 3 5.42 -1.66 -17.40
C LEU A 3 6.85 -1.35 -16.97
N LEU A 4 7.59 -0.53 -17.70
CA LEU A 4 8.95 -0.17 -17.35
C LEU A 4 8.96 0.67 -16.06
N TRP A 5 8.09 1.66 -15.96
CA TRP A 5 7.94 2.48 -14.76
C TRP A 5 7.44 1.67 -13.57
N LEU A 6 6.53 0.71 -13.82
CA LEU A 6 6.05 -0.19 -12.77
C LEU A 6 7.16 -1.09 -12.24
N ARG A 7 8.08 -1.57 -13.09
CA ARG A 7 9.26 -2.34 -12.68
C ARG A 7 10.24 -1.49 -11.84
N PHE A 8 10.43 -0.20 -12.16
CA PHE A 8 11.20 0.70 -11.30
C PHE A 8 10.52 0.93 -9.95
N ALA A 9 9.19 1.12 -9.94
CA ALA A 9 8.44 1.22 -8.69
C ALA A 9 8.59 -0.04 -7.84
N LEU A 10 8.51 -1.23 -8.46
CA LEU A 10 8.70 -2.52 -7.81
C LEU A 10 10.09 -2.63 -7.15
N ALA A 11 11.14 -2.23 -7.86
CA ALA A 11 12.51 -2.22 -7.30
C ALA A 11 12.63 -1.31 -6.07
N CYS A 12 12.01 -0.12 -6.13
CA CYS A 12 11.97 0.80 -4.99
C CYS A 12 11.18 0.22 -3.82
N TYR A 13 10.04 -0.41 -4.06
CA TYR A 13 9.24 -1.07 -3.01
C TYR A 13 9.96 -2.27 -2.41
N PHE A 14 10.73 -3.01 -3.19
CA PHE A 14 11.59 -4.09 -2.68
C PHE A 14 12.67 -3.55 -1.73
N VAL A 15 13.35 -2.48 -2.10
CA VAL A 15 14.30 -1.80 -1.21
C VAL A 15 13.59 -1.33 0.06
N GLY A 16 12.43 -0.67 -0.07
CA GLY A 16 11.62 -0.24 1.06
C GLY A 16 11.24 -1.39 1.99
N LEU A 17 10.83 -2.52 1.44
CA LEU A 17 10.49 -3.75 2.17
C LEU A 17 11.68 -4.26 2.99
N ILE A 18 12.86 -4.38 2.39
CA ILE A 18 14.07 -4.85 3.07
C ILE A 18 14.40 -3.93 4.26
N TYR A 19 14.42 -2.62 4.03
CA TYR A 19 14.76 -1.67 5.08
C TYR A 19 13.68 -1.55 6.16
N ALA A 20 12.40 -1.76 5.84
CA ALA A 20 11.33 -1.85 6.84
C ALA A 20 11.54 -3.05 7.79
N PHE A 21 11.95 -4.21 7.27
CA PHE A 21 12.30 -5.36 8.11
C PHE A 21 13.58 -5.13 8.93
N PHE A 22 14.59 -4.47 8.39
CA PHE A 22 15.78 -4.10 9.18
C PHE A 22 15.45 -3.09 10.27
N ALA A 23 14.57 -2.12 10.02
CA ALA A 23 14.09 -1.18 11.03
C ALA A 23 13.40 -1.88 12.19
N LEU A 24 12.60 -2.92 11.89
CA LEU A 24 11.96 -3.76 12.90
C LEU A 24 12.98 -4.50 13.78
N SER A 25 14.04 -5.02 13.15
CA SER A 25 15.05 -5.85 13.83
C SER A 25 16.04 -5.03 14.66
N ARG A 26 16.39 -3.83 14.21
CA ARG A 26 17.44 -3.01 14.79
C ARG A 26 16.96 -1.71 15.41
N THR A 27 15.65 -1.41 15.39
CA THR A 27 15.04 -0.19 15.95
C THR A 27 15.81 1.10 15.59
N SER A 28 16.25 1.19 14.33
CA SER A 28 17.06 2.30 13.85
C SER A 28 16.24 3.26 13.00
N ASP A 29 16.23 4.53 13.38
CA ASP A 29 15.56 5.60 12.61
C ASP A 29 16.10 5.75 11.20
N LEU A 30 17.37 5.44 10.97
CA LEU A 30 17.98 5.52 9.65
C LEU A 30 17.31 4.56 8.67
N PHE A 31 17.09 3.30 9.09
CA PHE A 31 16.46 2.30 8.23
C PHE A 31 15.00 2.66 7.93
N SER A 32 14.27 3.18 8.91
CA SER A 32 12.91 3.69 8.70
C SER A 32 12.88 4.84 7.69
N ARG A 33 13.82 5.77 7.76
CA ARG A 33 13.93 6.88 6.80
C ARG A 33 14.24 6.40 5.39
N ILE A 34 15.19 5.46 5.24
CA ILE A 34 15.51 4.88 3.93
C ILE A 34 14.28 4.17 3.35
N ALA A 35 13.56 3.39 4.15
CA ALA A 35 12.33 2.73 3.71
C ALA A 35 11.28 3.75 3.20
N LEU A 36 11.09 4.86 3.93
CA LEU A 36 10.17 5.93 3.53
C LEU A 36 10.59 6.64 2.24
N HIS A 37 11.89 6.95 2.07
CA HIS A 37 12.37 7.57 0.83
C HIS A 37 12.25 6.61 -0.37
N ALA A 38 12.55 5.33 -0.16
CA ALA A 38 12.35 4.31 -1.19
C ALA A 38 10.87 4.18 -1.57
N ALA A 39 9.97 4.20 -0.58
CA ALA A 39 8.52 4.18 -0.83
C ALA A 39 8.03 5.41 -1.59
N SER A 40 8.47 6.62 -1.20
CA SER A 40 8.07 7.86 -1.89
C SER A 40 8.57 7.90 -3.33
N LEU A 41 9.80 7.46 -3.58
CA LEU A 41 10.34 7.33 -4.94
C LEU A 41 9.58 6.28 -5.75
N GLY A 42 9.29 5.12 -5.14
CA GLY A 42 8.46 4.08 -5.74
C GLY A 42 7.07 4.58 -6.11
N MET A 43 6.43 5.40 -5.25
CA MET A 43 5.14 6.01 -5.56
C MET A 43 5.21 6.95 -6.77
N VAL A 44 6.28 7.73 -6.93
CA VAL A 44 6.44 8.61 -8.09
C VAL A 44 6.49 7.78 -9.38
N PHE A 45 7.31 6.73 -9.42
CA PHE A 45 7.37 5.86 -10.60
C PHE A 45 6.05 5.11 -10.84
N HIS A 46 5.38 4.67 -9.78
CA HIS A 46 4.09 4.00 -9.87
C HIS A 46 3.02 4.95 -10.41
N PHE A 47 2.99 6.19 -9.93
CA PHE A 47 2.09 7.22 -10.43
C PHE A 47 2.31 7.51 -11.91
N VAL A 48 3.58 7.65 -12.36
CA VAL A 48 3.92 7.82 -13.78
C VAL A 48 3.42 6.64 -14.60
N SER A 49 3.60 5.40 -14.11
CA SER A 49 3.07 4.19 -14.76
C SER A 49 1.55 4.24 -14.92
N LEU A 50 0.81 4.65 -13.88
CA LEU A 50 -0.65 4.77 -13.92
C LEU A 50 -1.12 5.88 -14.86
N VAL A 51 -0.43 7.03 -14.88
CA VAL A 51 -0.74 8.14 -15.79
C VAL A 51 -0.50 7.74 -17.24
N GLU A 52 0.63 7.09 -17.54
CA GLU A 52 0.93 6.60 -18.88
C GLU A 52 -0.11 5.54 -19.33
N LEU A 53 -0.51 4.67 -18.41
CA LEU A 53 -1.59 3.71 -18.65
C LEU A 53 -2.91 4.43 -18.94
N PHE A 54 -3.26 5.45 -18.15
CA PHE A 54 -4.49 6.22 -18.32
C PHE A 54 -4.54 6.98 -19.65
N LEU A 55 -3.41 7.49 -20.12
CA LEU A 55 -3.30 8.23 -21.37
C LEU A 55 -3.24 7.32 -22.60
N SER A 56 -3.06 6.00 -22.42
CA SER A 56 -3.08 5.05 -23.54
C SER A 56 -4.52 4.75 -23.95
N ASP A 57 -4.83 4.87 -25.24
CA ASP A 57 -6.18 4.68 -25.80
C ASP A 57 -6.74 3.24 -25.67
N HIS A 58 -5.95 2.32 -25.14
CA HIS A 58 -6.23 0.89 -25.07
C HIS A 58 -6.38 0.34 -23.66
N VAL A 59 -6.81 1.17 -22.69
CA VAL A 59 -6.88 0.72 -21.30
C VAL A 59 -8.09 -0.15 -21.02
N VAL A 60 -7.84 -1.39 -20.64
CA VAL A 60 -8.85 -2.27 -20.03
C VAL A 60 -8.81 -2.08 -18.52
N TRP A 61 -9.62 -1.15 -18.00
CA TRP A 61 -9.73 -0.89 -16.56
C TRP A 61 -10.23 -2.10 -15.76
N ALA A 62 -10.88 -3.04 -16.42
CA ALA A 62 -11.37 -4.27 -15.84
C ALA A 62 -10.34 -5.41 -15.81
N SER A 63 -9.08 -5.15 -16.22
CA SER A 63 -8.01 -6.13 -16.05
C SER A 63 -7.69 -6.32 -14.57
N VAL A 64 -7.55 -7.57 -14.14
CA VAL A 64 -7.16 -7.92 -12.77
C VAL A 64 -5.82 -7.27 -12.40
N HIS A 65 -4.85 -7.29 -13.31
CA HIS A 65 -3.52 -6.72 -13.08
C HIS A 65 -3.53 -5.19 -12.91
N ASN A 66 -4.39 -4.48 -13.64
CA ASN A 66 -4.58 -3.04 -13.44
C ASN A 66 -5.24 -2.76 -12.08
N GLY A 67 -6.17 -3.62 -11.65
CA GLY A 67 -6.77 -3.55 -10.32
C GLY A 67 -5.75 -3.76 -9.20
N GLU A 68 -4.86 -4.76 -9.32
CA GLU A 68 -3.78 -5.01 -8.36
C GLU A 68 -2.81 -3.83 -8.27
N SER A 69 -2.43 -3.25 -9.42
CA SER A 69 -1.60 -2.06 -9.49
C SER A 69 -2.26 -0.86 -8.79
N LEU A 70 -3.54 -0.60 -9.05
CA LEU A 70 -4.29 0.46 -8.37
C LEU A 70 -4.37 0.22 -6.87
N LEU A 71 -4.69 -1.00 -6.43
CA LEU A 71 -4.76 -1.33 -5.02
C LEU A 71 -3.41 -1.13 -4.31
N ALA A 72 -2.32 -1.53 -4.96
CA ALA A 72 -0.97 -1.32 -4.43
C ALA A 72 -0.67 0.18 -4.27
N PHE A 73 -0.97 0.99 -5.30
CA PHE A 73 -0.76 2.43 -5.26
C PHE A 73 -1.57 3.12 -4.16
N PHE A 74 -2.87 2.82 -4.07
CA PHE A 74 -3.72 3.39 -3.03
C PHE A 74 -3.31 2.93 -1.63
N SER A 75 -2.92 1.66 -1.45
CA SER A 75 -2.45 1.16 -0.15
C SER A 75 -1.18 1.87 0.32
N MET A 76 -0.23 2.13 -0.60
CA MET A 76 0.97 2.90 -0.27
C MET A 76 0.64 4.37 0.00
N THR A 77 -0.26 4.97 -0.76
CA THR A 77 -0.73 6.34 -0.54
C THR A 77 -1.36 6.50 0.84
N PHE A 78 -2.24 5.59 1.23
CA PHE A 78 -2.84 5.58 2.57
C PHE A 78 -1.80 5.41 3.67
N PHE A 79 -0.83 4.52 3.49
CA PHE A 79 0.29 4.39 4.43
C PHE A 79 1.05 5.71 4.60
N MET A 80 1.36 6.41 3.50
CA MET A 80 2.03 7.71 3.57
C MET A 80 1.19 8.78 4.27
N ILE A 81 -0.13 8.78 4.09
CA ILE A 81 -1.04 9.67 4.81
C ILE A 81 -1.02 9.36 6.31
N ILE A 82 -1.09 8.08 6.69
CA ILE A 82 -1.00 7.66 8.09
C ILE A 82 0.34 8.06 8.69
N TYR A 83 1.44 7.87 7.96
CA TYR A 83 2.75 8.33 8.41
C TYR A 83 2.79 9.85 8.63
N ALA A 84 2.20 10.65 7.74
CA ALA A 84 2.15 12.10 7.88
C ALA A 84 1.33 12.57 9.09
N ILE A 85 0.27 11.82 9.47
CA ILE A 85 -0.60 12.17 10.59
C ILE A 85 -0.03 11.69 11.93
N TYR A 86 0.41 10.43 11.98
CA TYR A 86 0.80 9.76 13.23
C TYR A 86 2.31 9.67 13.45
N HIS A 87 3.12 10.07 12.46
CA HIS A 87 4.58 9.99 12.48
C HIS A 87 5.12 8.60 12.86
N THR A 88 4.38 7.53 12.51
CA THR A 88 4.76 6.15 12.79
C THR A 88 4.99 5.35 11.52
N THR A 89 6.09 4.62 11.46
CA THR A 89 6.44 3.73 10.34
C THR A 89 5.99 2.29 10.54
N SER A 90 5.44 1.97 11.72
CA SER A 90 5.10 0.61 12.11
C SER A 90 4.11 -0.10 11.19
N PRO A 91 3.02 0.53 10.69
CA PRO A 91 2.11 -0.12 9.74
C PRO A 91 2.80 -0.53 8.44
N GLY A 92 3.92 0.12 8.10
CA GLY A 92 4.73 -0.20 6.93
C GLY A 92 5.22 -1.66 6.92
N VAL A 93 5.48 -2.26 8.07
CA VAL A 93 5.92 -3.67 8.15
C VAL A 93 4.90 -4.62 7.52
N VAL A 94 3.61 -4.29 7.57
CA VAL A 94 2.55 -5.07 6.93
C VAL A 94 2.24 -4.56 5.52
N VAL A 95 2.26 -3.25 5.33
CA VAL A 95 1.90 -2.63 4.04
C VAL A 95 2.94 -2.90 2.97
N PHE A 96 4.25 -2.81 3.27
CA PHE A 96 5.30 -3.04 2.27
C PHE A 96 5.24 -4.42 1.63
N PRO A 97 5.10 -5.54 2.38
CA PRO A 97 4.94 -6.86 1.76
C PRO A 97 3.74 -6.95 0.83
N ILE A 98 2.60 -6.39 1.24
CA ILE A 98 1.36 -6.41 0.45
C ILE A 98 1.54 -5.61 -0.83
N VAL A 99 2.03 -4.38 -0.73
CA VAL A 99 2.26 -3.50 -1.88
C VAL A 99 3.29 -4.11 -2.84
N PHE A 100 4.39 -4.66 -2.30
CA PHE A 100 5.38 -5.33 -3.12
C PHE A 100 4.78 -6.50 -3.89
N PHE A 101 4.02 -7.38 -3.22
CA PHE A 101 3.40 -8.54 -3.84
C PHE A 101 2.39 -8.14 -4.93
N LEU A 102 1.50 -7.18 -4.64
CA LEU A 102 0.52 -6.69 -5.61
C LEU A 102 1.20 -6.04 -6.83
N THR A 103 2.23 -5.21 -6.59
CA THR A 103 2.99 -4.58 -7.68
C THR A 103 3.79 -5.61 -8.48
N PHE A 104 4.31 -6.65 -7.80
CA PHE A 104 5.02 -7.74 -8.46
C PHE A 104 4.08 -8.51 -9.40
N VAL A 105 2.90 -8.91 -8.93
CA VAL A 105 1.92 -9.64 -9.76
C VAL A 105 1.47 -8.76 -10.94
N ALA A 106 1.18 -7.47 -10.69
CA ALA A 106 0.84 -6.53 -11.74
C ALA A 106 1.96 -6.34 -12.79
N ALA A 107 3.23 -6.44 -12.38
CA ALA A 107 4.39 -6.29 -13.27
C ALA A 107 4.70 -7.54 -14.11
N LEU A 108 4.07 -8.69 -13.80
CA LEU A 108 4.19 -9.94 -14.58
C LEU A 108 3.31 -9.94 -15.83
N ASP A 109 2.37 -9.01 -15.93
CA ASP A 109 1.44 -8.96 -17.06
C ASP A 109 2.15 -8.50 -18.34
N GLU A 110 2.28 -9.42 -19.29
CA GLU A 110 2.75 -9.17 -20.66
C GLU A 110 1.62 -9.38 -21.68
N GLN A 111 0.37 -9.54 -21.23
CA GLN A 111 -0.74 -9.89 -22.11
C GLN A 111 -1.07 -8.74 -23.08
N PRO A 112 -1.23 -9.06 -24.38
CA PRO A 112 -1.75 -8.08 -25.33
C PRO A 112 -3.16 -7.68 -24.90
N VAL A 113 -3.39 -6.39 -24.81
CA VAL A 113 -4.69 -5.80 -24.46
C VAL A 113 -5.73 -6.32 -25.44
N LEU A 114 -6.58 -7.24 -25.02
CA LEU A 114 -7.78 -7.58 -25.78
C LEU A 114 -8.62 -6.32 -25.86
N GLN A 115 -8.76 -5.80 -27.08
CA GLN A 115 -9.58 -4.63 -27.38
C GLN A 115 -11.05 -4.94 -27.05
N THR A 116 -11.45 -4.71 -25.83
CA THR A 116 -12.86 -4.67 -25.48
C THR A 116 -13.32 -3.22 -25.58
N SER A 117 -14.03 -2.93 -26.65
CA SER A 117 -14.55 -1.61 -27.02
C SER A 117 -15.60 -1.02 -26.04
N PHE A 118 -15.60 -1.41 -24.78
CA PHE A 118 -16.74 -1.19 -23.89
C PHE A 118 -16.64 0.01 -22.94
N VAL A 119 -15.55 0.75 -22.89
CA VAL A 119 -15.47 1.90 -21.98
C VAL A 119 -15.43 3.20 -22.75
N GLN A 120 -16.53 3.53 -23.43
CA GLN A 120 -16.83 4.91 -23.77
C GLN A 120 -17.22 5.69 -22.49
N HIS A 121 -16.25 6.47 -21.95
CA HIS A 121 -16.44 7.77 -21.31
C HIS A 121 -17.54 7.91 -20.26
N LYS A 122 -17.55 7.08 -19.24
CA LYS A 122 -18.38 7.41 -18.09
C LYS A 122 -17.46 7.79 -16.93
N GLY A 123 -17.23 9.09 -16.71
CA GLY A 123 -16.51 9.60 -15.55
C GLY A 123 -17.02 9.04 -14.23
N TRP A 124 -18.30 8.66 -14.18
CA TRP A 124 -18.89 7.89 -13.09
C TRP A 124 -18.21 6.54 -12.84
N LEU A 125 -17.89 5.78 -13.89
CA LEU A 125 -17.22 4.49 -13.74
C LEU A 125 -15.81 4.66 -13.16
N ILE A 126 -15.06 5.66 -13.64
CA ILE A 126 -13.73 5.97 -13.11
C ILE A 126 -13.82 6.39 -11.65
N ALA A 127 -14.76 7.28 -11.31
CA ALA A 127 -14.98 7.68 -9.92
C ALA A 127 -15.33 6.49 -9.02
N HIS A 128 -16.20 5.59 -9.49
CA HIS A 128 -16.57 4.38 -8.77
C HIS A 128 -15.37 3.44 -8.54
N ILE A 129 -14.53 3.23 -9.55
CA ILE A 129 -13.31 2.44 -9.45
C ILE A 129 -12.35 3.04 -8.41
N ILE A 130 -12.11 4.36 -8.47
CA ILE A 130 -11.25 5.06 -7.51
C ILE A 130 -11.79 4.91 -6.08
N LEU A 131 -13.09 5.08 -5.87
CA LEU A 131 -13.72 4.95 -4.56
C LEU A 131 -13.58 3.53 -3.99
N ILE A 132 -13.86 2.51 -4.81
CA ILE A 132 -13.71 1.10 -4.39
C ILE A 132 -12.26 0.80 -3.98
N PHE A 133 -11.28 1.15 -4.81
CA PHE A 133 -9.87 0.88 -4.49
C PHE A 133 -9.39 1.70 -3.28
N THR A 134 -9.92 2.91 -3.08
CA THR A 134 -9.70 3.70 -1.87
C THR A 134 -10.24 2.96 -0.65
N GLY A 135 -11.45 2.40 -0.73
CA GLY A 135 -12.05 1.57 0.32
C GLY A 135 -11.21 0.33 0.64
N TYR A 136 -10.83 -0.44 -0.37
CA TYR A 136 -9.98 -1.62 -0.19
C TYR A 136 -8.63 -1.28 0.44
N ALA A 137 -7.98 -0.20 0.00
CA ALA A 137 -6.70 0.24 0.55
C ALA A 137 -6.83 0.61 2.05
N ALA A 138 -7.90 1.29 2.42
CA ALA A 138 -8.18 1.61 3.82
C ALA A 138 -8.41 0.34 4.66
N LEU A 139 -9.08 -0.69 4.11
CA LEU A 139 -9.27 -1.97 4.79
C LEU A 139 -7.96 -2.75 4.92
N VAL A 140 -7.08 -2.72 3.92
CA VAL A 140 -5.73 -3.31 4.02
C VAL A 140 -4.95 -2.71 5.19
N LEU A 141 -5.03 -1.39 5.37
CA LEU A 141 -4.39 -0.72 6.50
C LEU A 141 -5.05 -1.04 7.83
N SER A 142 -6.37 -1.09 7.89
CA SER A 142 -7.11 -1.52 9.08
C SER A 142 -6.73 -2.95 9.48
N PHE A 143 -6.65 -3.86 8.53
CA PHE A 143 -6.16 -5.23 8.74
C PHE A 143 -4.73 -5.23 9.31
N GLY A 144 -3.82 -4.47 8.69
CA GLY A 144 -2.43 -4.37 9.14
C GLY A 144 -2.30 -3.82 10.57
N ALA A 145 -3.03 -2.75 10.88
CA ALA A 145 -3.08 -2.18 12.22
C ALA A 145 -3.64 -3.17 13.24
N SER A 146 -4.74 -3.85 12.92
CA SER A 146 -5.35 -4.86 13.80
C SER A 146 -4.40 -6.04 14.06
N LEU A 147 -3.66 -6.48 13.04
CA LEU A 147 -2.66 -7.54 13.19
C LEU A 147 -1.53 -7.11 14.14
N LEU A 148 -1.01 -5.89 13.96
CA LEU A 148 0.02 -5.33 14.85
C LEU A 148 -0.49 -5.16 16.27
N TYR A 149 -1.73 -4.70 16.45
CA TYR A 149 -2.40 -4.59 17.75
C TYR A 149 -2.42 -5.94 18.47
N LEU A 150 -2.91 -6.98 17.81
CA LEU A 150 -3.00 -8.33 18.40
C LEU A 150 -1.61 -8.89 18.79
N ILE A 151 -0.61 -8.67 17.93
CA ILE A 151 0.76 -9.12 18.22
C ILE A 151 1.32 -8.37 19.45
N GLN A 152 1.13 -7.06 19.50
CA GLN A 152 1.61 -6.24 20.61
C GLN A 152 0.89 -6.59 21.94
N GLU A 153 -0.44 -6.71 21.91
CA GLU A 153 -1.25 -7.09 23.08
C GLU A 153 -0.81 -8.44 23.66
N ARG A 154 -0.65 -9.46 22.79
CA ARG A 154 -0.18 -10.79 23.25
C ARG A 154 1.19 -10.74 23.88
N ARG A 155 2.12 -9.96 23.35
CA ARG A 155 3.47 -9.82 23.89
C ARG A 155 3.50 -9.06 25.21
N LEU A 156 2.70 -8.00 25.33
CA LEU A 156 2.54 -7.26 26.59
C LEU A 156 1.97 -8.16 27.70
N LYS A 157 0.92 -8.94 27.39
CA LYS A 157 0.34 -9.89 28.34
C LYS A 157 1.33 -10.98 28.78
N ALA A 158 2.17 -11.43 27.84
CA ALA A 158 3.20 -12.43 28.12
C ALA A 158 4.42 -11.89 28.88
N LYS A 159 4.50 -10.56 29.14
CA LYS A 159 5.64 -9.87 29.78
C LYS A 159 7.00 -10.20 29.16
N LYS A 160 7.02 -10.51 27.85
CA LYS A 160 8.26 -10.83 27.13
C LYS A 160 8.82 -9.58 26.47
N PRO A 161 10.01 -9.09 26.88
CA PRO A 161 10.67 -7.99 26.19
C PRO A 161 10.99 -8.42 24.76
N SER A 162 10.67 -7.57 23.77
CA SER A 162 11.07 -7.80 22.39
C SER A 162 11.31 -6.47 21.69
N SER A 163 12.21 -6.46 20.71
CA SER A 163 12.50 -5.32 19.86
C SER A 163 11.26 -4.81 19.12
N LEU A 164 10.27 -5.68 18.89
CA LEU A 164 8.98 -5.31 18.32
C LEU A 164 8.22 -4.29 19.19
N ILE A 165 8.24 -4.42 20.51
CA ILE A 165 7.52 -3.52 21.43
C ILE A 165 8.12 -2.11 21.38
N SER A 166 9.45 -2.00 21.27
CA SER A 166 10.12 -0.69 21.19
C SER A 166 9.94 -0.01 19.82
N PHE A 167 9.69 -0.79 18.75
CA PHE A 167 9.43 -0.27 17.41
C PHE A 167 7.97 0.18 17.21
N LEU A 168 7.03 -0.45 17.90
CA LEU A 168 5.61 -0.14 17.78
C LEU A 168 5.23 1.08 18.63
N PRO A 169 4.35 1.97 18.13
CA PRO A 169 3.82 3.06 18.96
C PRO A 169 2.90 2.51 20.04
N ALA A 170 2.38 3.38 20.88
CA ALA A 170 1.41 3.00 21.91
C ALA A 170 0.24 2.22 21.31
N LEU A 171 -0.27 1.22 22.02
CA LEU A 171 -1.36 0.34 21.58
C LEU A 171 -2.60 1.14 21.15
N GLU A 172 -2.89 2.24 21.85
CA GLU A 172 -3.98 3.16 21.55
C GLU A 172 -3.84 3.81 20.15
N VAL A 173 -2.62 4.17 19.75
CA VAL A 173 -2.36 4.77 18.42
C VAL A 173 -2.61 3.75 17.33
N ILE A 174 -2.20 2.50 17.52
CA ILE A 174 -2.43 1.42 16.54
C ILE A 174 -3.92 1.13 16.43
N ASP A 175 -4.64 1.07 17.55
CA ASP A 175 -6.09 0.87 17.57
C ASP A 175 -6.82 2.01 16.84
N GLN A 176 -6.42 3.25 17.10
CA GLN A 176 -6.98 4.43 16.45
C GLN A 176 -6.74 4.44 14.93
N ILE A 177 -5.56 4.03 14.47
CA ILE A 177 -5.25 3.87 13.04
C ILE A 177 -6.19 2.81 12.44
N GLY A 178 -6.30 1.64 13.06
CA GLY A 178 -7.17 0.56 12.61
C GLY A 178 -8.63 0.98 12.51
N TYR A 179 -9.16 1.58 13.57
CA TYR A 179 -10.54 2.03 13.64
C TYR A 179 -10.87 3.13 12.60
N ARG A 180 -10.03 4.16 12.49
CA ARG A 180 -10.24 5.24 11.51
C ARG A 180 -10.14 4.75 10.07
N SER A 181 -9.20 3.84 9.79
CA SER A 181 -9.09 3.23 8.47
C SER A 181 -10.31 2.38 8.13
N LEU A 182 -10.86 1.64 9.10
CA LEU A 182 -12.09 0.87 8.94
C LEU A 182 -13.30 1.77 8.66
N LEU A 183 -13.47 2.83 9.46
CA LEU A 183 -14.55 3.80 9.29
C LEU A 183 -14.53 4.47 7.92
N LEU A 184 -13.34 4.72 7.38
CA LEU A 184 -13.17 5.34 6.08
C LEU A 184 -13.37 4.32 4.97
N GLY A 185 -12.87 3.10 5.11
CA GLY A 185 -12.96 2.06 4.09
C GLY A 185 -14.37 1.54 3.86
N PHE A 186 -15.14 1.35 4.93
CA PHE A 186 -16.46 0.73 4.87
C PHE A 186 -17.47 1.48 3.99
N PRO A 187 -17.64 2.82 4.11
CA PRO A 187 -18.59 3.56 3.27
C PRO A 187 -18.23 3.58 1.78
N PHE A 188 -16.95 3.48 1.45
CA PHE A 188 -16.51 3.49 0.04
C PHE A 188 -16.70 2.14 -0.67
N MET A 189 -17.01 1.08 0.08
CA MET A 189 -17.29 -0.24 -0.47
C MET A 189 -18.78 -0.50 -0.71
N THR A 190 -19.65 0.29 -0.07
CA THR A 190 -21.12 0.18 -0.19
C THR A 190 -21.66 1.18 -1.18
#